data_cce33bac8afc93d0f206fdb6198ea4ca
#
_entry.id   cce33bac8afc93d0f206fdb6198ea4ca
#
_cell.length_a   1.000
_cell.length_b   1.000
_cell.length_c   1.000
_cell.angle_alpha   90.00
_cell.angle_beta   90.00
_cell.angle_gamma   90.00
#
_symmetry.space_group_name_H-M   'P 1'
#
loop_
_entity.id
_entity.type
_entity.pdbx_description
1 polymer ?
#
loop_
_entity_poly.entity_id
_entity_poly.type
_entity_poly.pdbx_seq_one_letter_code
_entity_poly.pdbx_strand_id
1 'polypeptide(L)'
;MARFKFASFLLAVATLLLVVSAEAQLGGLLGNLLGTVTGVVATTVSSLVKIVDNLLFDSHRIIIVMDKGTKPVLDAVANSSTAVWTEAERIQNIKNIVDALKLHAQESQGPLVQLLSAAGIQFKSHWITNTVEVLDCPLELIEKILALLSVKEIIYDLIITLDPPEPTADSTSNTVTAGWGATKIKATNVWASGNTGQGVVVGTIDTGVRGTHETLASNWIGPYGWYDPAQKTATPYDPNGHGTHTMATIVGGKGTGVAPGAKWMACKACETTCTLTMINTCAQFMLCPTDTNGNNCNPAKAPHIVSNSWGTGQGMTYFQPMLDAWNAARIIPVFSAGNSGSKGCSSVVSPGDSAKAFSVGATDTSDALGSFSSIGPAVNGLIKPDFIAPGVSIRSAWNGNNADYVSLSGTSMAAPHLAGTIALALSARPGFCFDTMKEILSGSTDRSLPRAAQTCGTMSDTVFPNNEYGYGRINAQNVVNAALAY
;
A
#
# COMPACT_ATOMS: atom_id res chain seq x y z
N MET A 1 26.29 -33.55 -11.84
CA MET A 1 26.45 -33.59 -10.38
C MET A 1 25.39 -32.77 -9.62
N ALA A 2 25.01 -31.57 -10.06
CA ALA A 2 23.99 -30.74 -9.38
C ALA A 2 22.60 -31.42 -9.30
N ARG A 3 22.13 -32.09 -10.37
CA ARG A 3 20.84 -32.83 -10.38
C ARG A 3 20.77 -33.99 -9.41
N PHE A 4 21.91 -34.64 -9.10
CA PHE A 4 21.95 -35.80 -8.18
C PHE A 4 21.89 -35.31 -6.69
N LYS A 5 22.52 -34.21 -6.35
CA LYS A 5 22.43 -33.60 -5.01
C LYS A 5 21.04 -33.06 -4.73
N PHE A 6 20.37 -32.52 -5.74
CA PHE A 6 19.02 -31.99 -5.65
C PHE A 6 17.96 -33.10 -5.42
N ALA A 7 18.08 -34.21 -6.12
CA ALA A 7 17.20 -35.40 -5.89
C ALA A 7 17.37 -35.94 -4.47
N SER A 8 18.60 -35.99 -3.94
CA SER A 8 18.88 -36.40 -2.56
C SER A 8 18.33 -35.45 -1.53
N PHE A 9 18.33 -34.13 -1.79
CA PHE A 9 17.74 -33.10 -0.95
C PHE A 9 16.20 -33.20 -0.94
N LEU A 10 15.56 -33.36 -2.11
CA LEU A 10 14.11 -33.59 -2.22
C LEU A 10 13.68 -34.87 -1.50
N LEU A 11 14.48 -35.93 -1.58
CA LEU A 11 14.21 -37.17 -0.88
C LEU A 11 14.32 -37.00 0.63
N ALA A 12 15.28 -36.20 1.12
CA ALA A 12 15.43 -35.87 2.54
C ALA A 12 14.25 -35.02 3.05
N VAL A 13 13.79 -34.05 2.29
CA VAL A 13 12.62 -33.22 2.61
C VAL A 13 11.34 -34.04 2.59
N ALA A 14 11.15 -34.92 1.60
CA ALA A 14 10.00 -35.83 1.53
C ALA A 14 10.01 -36.85 2.69
N THR A 15 11.19 -37.36 3.07
CA THR A 15 11.34 -38.23 4.23
C THR A 15 11.02 -37.52 5.53
N LEU A 16 11.46 -36.26 5.70
CA LEU A 16 11.16 -35.46 6.86
C LEU A 16 9.65 -35.13 6.96
N LEU A 17 9.00 -34.84 5.82
CA LEU A 17 7.54 -34.63 5.75
C LEU A 17 6.75 -35.88 6.10
N LEU A 18 7.22 -37.05 5.68
CA LEU A 18 6.61 -38.35 6.04
C LEU A 18 6.79 -38.65 7.53
N VAL A 19 7.94 -38.35 8.14
CA VAL A 19 8.19 -38.56 9.56
C VAL A 19 7.30 -37.59 10.37
N VAL A 20 7.20 -36.33 10.00
CA VAL A 20 6.34 -35.33 10.68
C VAL A 20 4.85 -35.71 10.57
N SER A 21 4.41 -36.23 9.42
CA SER A 21 3.02 -36.68 9.26
C SER A 21 2.72 -37.99 10.03
N ALA A 22 3.68 -38.88 10.16
CA ALA A 22 3.56 -40.12 10.95
C ALA A 22 3.54 -39.81 12.47
N GLU A 23 4.35 -38.88 12.93
CA GLU A 23 4.35 -38.45 14.34
C GLU A 23 3.08 -37.69 14.71
N ALA A 24 2.48 -36.91 13.79
CA ALA A 24 1.20 -36.24 14.00
C ALA A 24 0.04 -37.22 14.19
N GLN A 25 0.12 -38.44 13.61
CA GLN A 25 -0.86 -39.51 13.82
C GLN A 25 -0.64 -40.32 15.13
N LEU A 26 0.57 -40.31 15.70
CA LEU A 26 0.92 -40.95 16.95
C LEU A 26 0.83 -40.05 18.19
N GLY A 27 0.58 -38.74 18.02
CA GLY A 27 0.74 -37.68 19.00
C GLY A 27 -0.38 -37.49 20.02
N GLY A 28 -1.11 -38.53 20.42
CA GLY A 28 -2.13 -38.44 21.47
C GLY A 28 -1.62 -38.39 22.92
N LEU A 29 -0.32 -38.54 23.20
CA LEU A 29 0.21 -38.66 24.56
C LEU A 29 1.29 -37.65 25.02
N LEU A 30 1.75 -36.74 24.17
CA LEU A 30 2.85 -35.78 24.48
C LEU A 30 2.52 -34.33 24.11
N GLY A 31 1.28 -33.90 24.30
CA GLY A 31 0.68 -32.71 23.73
C GLY A 31 1.28 -31.35 24.11
N ASN A 32 2.10 -31.19 25.14
CA ASN A 32 2.55 -29.87 25.59
C ASN A 32 4.03 -29.55 25.35
N LEU A 33 4.87 -30.54 25.08
CA LEU A 33 6.28 -30.31 24.71
C LEU A 33 6.49 -30.29 23.20
N LEU A 34 5.68 -31.02 22.44
CA LEU A 34 5.72 -31.09 20.96
C LEU A 34 5.11 -29.85 20.29
N GLY A 35 4.18 -29.14 20.93
CA GLY A 35 3.52 -27.96 20.34
C GLY A 35 4.49 -26.85 19.95
N THR A 36 5.54 -26.63 20.74
CA THR A 36 6.56 -25.61 20.45
C THR A 36 7.54 -26.09 19.37
N VAL A 37 7.94 -27.34 19.41
CA VAL A 37 8.88 -27.95 18.45
C VAL A 37 8.20 -28.15 17.09
N THR A 38 6.95 -28.62 17.07
CA THR A 38 6.17 -28.78 15.82
C THR A 38 5.85 -27.45 15.16
N GLY A 39 5.59 -26.38 15.94
CA GLY A 39 5.41 -25.04 15.40
C GLY A 39 6.65 -24.51 14.68
N VAL A 40 7.82 -24.62 15.30
CA VAL A 40 9.10 -24.22 14.71
C VAL A 40 9.43 -25.05 13.47
N VAL A 41 9.29 -26.39 13.56
CA VAL A 41 9.56 -27.31 12.44
C VAL A 41 8.56 -27.08 11.30
N ALA A 42 7.27 -26.89 11.57
CA ALA A 42 6.26 -26.62 10.56
C ALA A 42 6.51 -25.27 9.84
N THR A 43 6.93 -24.24 10.57
CA THR A 43 7.29 -22.95 10.00
C THR A 43 8.53 -23.07 9.11
N THR A 44 9.55 -23.78 9.58
CA THR A 44 10.80 -24.00 8.83
C THR A 44 10.55 -24.86 7.58
N VAL A 45 9.73 -25.90 7.66
CA VAL A 45 9.36 -26.75 6.52
C VAL A 45 8.49 -26.00 5.52
N SER A 46 7.53 -25.20 5.98
CA SER A 46 6.71 -24.36 5.09
C SER A 46 7.56 -23.33 4.35
N SER A 47 8.54 -22.73 5.02
CA SER A 47 9.52 -21.83 4.38
C SER A 47 10.39 -22.55 3.37
N LEU A 48 10.88 -23.75 3.69
CA LEU A 48 11.68 -24.60 2.78
C LEU A 48 10.87 -25.08 1.56
N VAL A 49 9.63 -25.47 1.73
CA VAL A 49 8.75 -25.87 0.60
C VAL A 49 8.51 -24.69 -0.33
N LYS A 50 8.23 -23.49 0.22
CA LYS A 50 8.11 -22.27 -0.59
C LYS A 50 9.42 -21.94 -1.32
N ILE A 51 10.56 -22.14 -0.67
CA ILE A 51 11.89 -21.96 -1.28
C ILE A 51 12.10 -22.94 -2.43
N VAL A 52 11.73 -24.19 -2.28
CA VAL A 52 11.90 -25.25 -3.30
C VAL A 52 10.97 -25.04 -4.49
N ASP A 53 9.71 -24.70 -4.27
CA ASP A 53 8.73 -24.46 -5.36
C ASP A 53 9.19 -23.33 -6.29
N ASN A 54 9.88 -22.33 -5.76
CA ASN A 54 10.34 -21.19 -6.56
C ASN A 54 11.79 -21.32 -7.08
N LEU A 55 12.61 -22.18 -6.51
CA LEU A 55 13.92 -22.53 -7.09
C LEU A 55 13.80 -23.27 -8.44
N LEU A 56 12.61 -23.80 -8.74
CA LEU A 56 12.27 -24.35 -10.05
C LEU A 56 11.93 -23.25 -11.08
N PHE A 57 11.71 -22.01 -10.64
CA PHE A 57 11.36 -20.85 -11.47
C PHE A 57 12.43 -19.75 -11.31
N ASP A 58 13.46 -19.83 -12.01
CA ASP A 58 14.47 -18.87 -12.54
C ASP A 58 14.70 -17.48 -11.90
N SER A 59 14.28 -17.18 -10.66
CA SER A 59 14.68 -15.94 -9.98
C SER A 59 15.12 -16.17 -8.54
N HIS A 60 16.42 -16.02 -8.30
CA HIS A 60 17.07 -16.12 -6.99
C HIS A 60 16.91 -14.86 -6.12
N ARG A 61 15.87 -14.05 -6.38
CA ARG A 61 15.61 -12.84 -5.61
C ARG A 61 14.81 -13.17 -4.36
N ILE A 62 15.44 -13.00 -3.20
CA ILE A 62 14.85 -13.28 -1.89
C ILE A 62 14.82 -12.04 -1.01
N ILE A 63 13.89 -12.00 -0.08
CA ILE A 63 13.80 -11.02 0.99
C ILE A 63 13.95 -11.75 2.31
N ILE A 64 14.93 -11.37 3.09
CA ILE A 64 15.22 -11.90 4.41
C ILE A 64 14.52 -11.01 5.44
N VAL A 65 13.59 -11.56 6.19
CA VAL A 65 12.85 -10.86 7.24
C VAL A 65 13.59 -11.07 8.54
N MET A 66 13.91 -9.96 9.24
CA MET A 66 14.61 -10.03 10.52
C MET A 66 13.66 -10.42 11.66
N ASP A 67 14.19 -11.12 12.68
CA ASP A 67 13.42 -11.56 13.84
C ASP A 67 12.90 -10.38 14.67
N LYS A 68 13.73 -9.35 14.88
CA LYS A 68 13.32 -8.13 15.57
C LYS A 68 12.54 -7.22 14.64
N GLY A 69 11.19 -7.20 14.79
CA GLY A 69 10.31 -6.31 14.04
C GLY A 69 10.51 -4.82 14.41
N THR A 70 9.90 -3.94 13.62
CA THR A 70 10.01 -2.47 13.79
C THR A 70 9.05 -1.90 14.83
N LYS A 71 7.97 -2.63 15.17
CA LYS A 71 6.92 -2.11 16.06
C LYS A 71 7.42 -1.65 17.43
N PRO A 72 8.27 -2.40 18.17
CA PRO A 72 8.79 -1.94 19.45
C PRO A 72 9.59 -0.62 19.35
N VAL A 73 10.29 -0.42 18.24
CA VAL A 73 11.04 0.81 17.97
C VAL A 73 10.08 1.97 17.76
N LEU A 74 9.04 1.76 16.95
CA LEU A 74 8.01 2.78 16.70
C LEU A 74 7.27 3.14 18.00
N ASP A 75 6.89 2.16 18.81
CA ASP A 75 6.21 2.39 20.09
C ASP A 75 7.07 3.19 21.08
N ALA A 76 8.39 3.09 20.98
CA ALA A 76 9.33 3.83 21.85
C ALA A 76 9.55 5.29 21.42
N VAL A 77 9.45 5.61 20.14
CA VAL A 77 9.81 6.93 19.61
C VAL A 77 8.63 7.73 19.05
N ALA A 78 7.57 7.05 18.62
CA ALA A 78 6.39 7.72 18.08
C ALA A 78 5.56 8.33 19.21
N ASN A 79 5.23 9.59 19.07
CA ASN A 79 4.26 10.23 19.95
C ASN A 79 2.85 9.74 19.56
N SER A 80 2.27 8.87 20.38
CA SER A 80 0.95 8.26 20.16
C SER A 80 -0.23 9.19 20.50
N SER A 81 0.04 10.46 20.83
CA SER A 81 -1.01 11.46 21.12
C SER A 81 -1.97 11.60 19.95
N THR A 82 -3.29 11.60 20.22
CA THR A 82 -4.33 11.93 19.25
C THR A 82 -4.47 13.44 19.02
N ALA A 83 -3.75 14.27 19.77
CA ALA A 83 -3.74 15.72 19.61
C ALA A 83 -3.40 16.12 18.17
N VAL A 84 -3.97 17.22 17.72
CA VAL A 84 -3.63 17.84 16.43
C VAL A 84 -2.21 18.40 16.50
N TRP A 85 -1.37 18.04 15.53
CA TRP A 85 0.03 18.50 15.49
C TRP A 85 0.21 19.63 14.51
N THR A 86 1.18 20.47 14.82
CA THR A 86 1.76 21.40 13.85
C THR A 86 2.63 20.64 12.85
N GLU A 87 2.88 21.23 11.69
CA GLU A 87 3.76 20.63 10.70
C GLU A 87 5.20 20.48 11.23
N ALA A 88 5.67 21.39 12.06
CA ALA A 88 6.99 21.30 12.69
C ALA A 88 7.11 20.07 13.62
N GLU A 89 6.08 19.81 14.43
CA GLU A 89 6.02 18.61 15.29
C GLU A 89 5.98 17.33 14.46
N ARG A 90 5.22 17.32 13.37
CA ARG A 90 5.17 16.19 12.44
C ARG A 90 6.54 15.89 11.83
N ILE A 91 7.21 16.91 11.31
CA ILE A 91 8.55 16.77 10.72
C ILE A 91 9.56 16.25 11.74
N GLN A 92 9.56 16.79 12.97
CA GLN A 92 10.46 16.32 14.02
C GLN A 92 10.18 14.87 14.41
N ASN A 93 8.91 14.49 14.48
CA ASN A 93 8.53 13.10 14.76
C ASN A 93 8.97 12.14 13.64
N ILE A 94 8.78 12.52 12.36
CA ILE A 94 9.26 11.72 11.22
C ILE A 94 10.78 11.53 11.31
N LYS A 95 11.53 12.60 11.61
CA LYS A 95 12.97 12.50 11.80
C LYS A 95 13.35 11.50 12.88
N ASN A 96 12.71 11.56 14.03
CA ASN A 96 12.96 10.63 15.14
C ASN A 96 12.67 9.17 14.73
N ILE A 97 11.55 8.93 14.03
CA ILE A 97 11.16 7.61 13.51
C ILE A 97 12.21 7.09 12.52
N VAL A 98 12.61 7.90 11.56
CA VAL A 98 13.58 7.51 10.53
C VAL A 98 14.94 7.17 11.15
N ASP A 99 15.44 8.01 12.07
CA ASP A 99 16.72 7.80 12.74
C ASP A 99 16.68 6.49 13.57
N ALA A 100 15.60 6.28 14.32
CA ALA A 100 15.43 5.07 15.14
C ALA A 100 15.30 3.79 14.30
N LEU A 101 14.53 3.82 13.20
CA LEU A 101 14.38 2.65 12.31
C LEU A 101 15.69 2.32 11.59
N LYS A 102 16.47 3.31 11.16
CA LYS A 102 17.77 3.11 10.54
C LYS A 102 18.79 2.50 11.52
N LEU A 103 18.83 3.01 12.76
CA LEU A 103 19.67 2.46 13.81
C LEU A 103 19.30 1.01 14.12
N HIS A 104 18.00 0.75 14.30
CA HIS A 104 17.48 -0.61 14.55
C HIS A 104 17.86 -1.60 13.43
N ALA A 105 17.70 -1.19 12.16
CA ALA A 105 18.09 -2.00 11.03
C ALA A 105 19.61 -2.26 11.01
N GLN A 106 20.42 -1.24 11.26
CA GLN A 106 21.88 -1.38 11.33
C GLN A 106 22.32 -2.39 12.39
N GLU A 107 21.71 -2.34 13.57
CA GLU A 107 22.04 -3.24 14.68
C GLU A 107 21.53 -4.67 14.44
N SER A 108 20.26 -4.83 14.08
CA SER A 108 19.61 -6.14 13.95
C SER A 108 20.05 -6.91 12.70
N GLN A 109 20.38 -6.22 11.61
CA GLN A 109 20.85 -6.82 10.36
C GLN A 109 22.37 -7.07 10.37
N GLY A 110 23.11 -6.56 11.34
CA GLY A 110 24.58 -6.62 11.39
C GLY A 110 25.18 -8.00 11.10
N PRO A 111 24.77 -9.08 11.79
CA PRO A 111 25.29 -10.44 11.53
C PRO A 111 25.02 -10.93 10.10
N LEU A 112 23.84 -10.64 9.56
CA LEU A 112 23.45 -10.99 8.19
C LEU A 112 24.29 -10.21 7.16
N VAL A 113 24.44 -8.90 7.36
CA VAL A 113 25.24 -8.03 6.48
C VAL A 113 26.69 -8.49 6.44
N GLN A 114 27.28 -8.87 7.59
CA GLN A 114 28.62 -9.44 7.64
C GLN A 114 28.75 -10.75 6.84
N LEU A 115 27.78 -11.66 6.97
CA LEU A 115 27.73 -12.92 6.23
C LEU A 115 27.66 -12.68 4.72
N LEU A 116 26.74 -11.81 4.27
CA LEU A 116 26.54 -11.49 2.85
C LEU A 116 27.77 -10.79 2.27
N SER A 117 28.35 -9.83 2.99
CA SER A 117 29.56 -9.11 2.56
C SER A 117 30.76 -10.04 2.45
N ALA A 118 30.96 -10.95 3.42
CA ALA A 118 32.04 -11.94 3.36
C ALA A 118 31.89 -12.93 2.19
N ALA A 119 30.64 -13.18 1.76
CA ALA A 119 30.34 -14.01 0.60
C ALA A 119 30.37 -13.23 -0.73
N GLY A 120 30.61 -11.92 -0.72
CA GLY A 120 30.62 -11.07 -1.92
C GLY A 120 29.24 -10.88 -2.55
N ILE A 121 28.15 -11.10 -1.80
CA ILE A 121 26.79 -11.03 -2.29
C ILE A 121 26.27 -9.60 -2.22
N GLN A 122 25.64 -9.14 -3.31
CA GLN A 122 24.98 -7.84 -3.35
C GLN A 122 23.63 -7.92 -2.61
N PHE A 123 23.38 -6.95 -1.75
CA PHE A 123 22.16 -6.86 -0.96
C PHE A 123 21.70 -5.41 -0.80
N LYS A 124 20.42 -5.25 -0.43
CA LYS A 124 19.85 -3.95 -0.10
C LYS A 124 19.06 -4.03 1.21
N SER A 125 19.42 -3.16 2.15
CA SER A 125 18.71 -3.03 3.41
C SER A 125 17.46 -2.18 3.26
N HIS A 126 16.32 -2.68 3.78
CA HIS A 126 15.07 -1.94 3.90
C HIS A 126 14.77 -1.70 5.38
N TRP A 127 15.13 -0.52 5.85
CA TRP A 127 15.00 -0.16 7.28
C TRP A 127 13.55 0.03 7.74
N ILE A 128 12.63 0.42 6.85
CA ILE A 128 11.21 0.62 7.18
C ILE A 128 10.50 -0.68 7.55
N THR A 129 10.91 -1.80 6.97
CA THR A 129 10.35 -3.13 7.21
C THR A 129 11.29 -4.03 8.01
N ASN A 130 12.51 -3.58 8.27
CA ASN A 130 13.62 -4.38 8.79
C ASN A 130 13.83 -5.68 8.01
N THR A 131 14.01 -5.56 6.69
CA THR A 131 14.25 -6.66 5.77
C THR A 131 15.51 -6.41 4.95
N VAL A 132 16.11 -7.48 4.42
CA VAL A 132 17.26 -7.40 3.52
C VAL A 132 16.91 -8.13 2.23
N GLU A 133 16.98 -7.41 1.11
CA GLU A 133 16.88 -7.98 -0.23
C GLU A 133 18.22 -8.54 -0.65
N VAL A 134 18.21 -9.73 -1.25
CA VAL A 134 19.37 -10.36 -1.86
C VAL A 134 19.02 -10.79 -3.27
N LEU A 135 19.85 -10.38 -4.24
CA LEU A 135 19.79 -10.85 -5.62
C LEU A 135 20.70 -12.07 -5.77
N ASP A 136 20.28 -13.06 -6.53
CA ASP A 136 21.07 -14.24 -6.89
C ASP A 136 21.74 -14.93 -5.67
N CYS A 137 20.94 -15.24 -4.64
CA CYS A 137 21.41 -15.89 -3.43
C CYS A 137 21.77 -17.38 -3.69
N PRO A 138 23.03 -17.82 -3.50
CA PRO A 138 23.38 -19.22 -3.64
C PRO A 138 22.67 -20.09 -2.59
N LEU A 139 22.22 -21.30 -2.98
CA LEU A 139 21.55 -22.25 -2.07
C LEU A 139 22.38 -22.55 -0.81
N GLU A 140 23.66 -22.70 -0.96
CA GLU A 140 24.60 -23.00 0.16
C GLU A 140 24.65 -21.85 1.18
N LEU A 141 24.30 -20.64 0.77
CA LEU A 141 24.22 -19.48 1.65
C LEU A 141 22.88 -19.39 2.38
N ILE A 142 21.79 -19.86 1.78
CA ILE A 142 20.46 -19.87 2.39
C ILE A 142 20.45 -20.63 3.72
N GLU A 143 21.11 -21.80 3.78
CA GLU A 143 21.23 -22.59 5.01
C GLU A 143 21.95 -21.78 6.12
N LYS A 144 23.03 -21.08 5.77
CA LYS A 144 23.79 -20.25 6.70
C LYS A 144 22.96 -19.05 7.17
N ILE A 145 22.18 -18.44 6.27
CA ILE A 145 21.27 -17.33 6.60
C ILE A 145 20.20 -17.78 7.57
N LEU A 146 19.55 -18.92 7.32
CA LEU A 146 18.50 -19.49 8.19
C LEU A 146 19.05 -19.93 9.56
N ALA A 147 20.33 -20.20 9.68
CA ALA A 147 20.99 -20.51 10.96
C ALA A 147 21.25 -19.26 11.84
N LEU A 148 21.12 -18.05 11.30
CA LEU A 148 21.27 -16.82 12.08
C LEU A 148 20.06 -16.59 12.98
N LEU A 149 20.26 -16.46 14.29
CA LEU A 149 19.21 -16.16 15.25
C LEU A 149 18.51 -14.81 15.02
N SER A 150 19.12 -13.93 14.25
CA SER A 150 18.54 -12.63 13.87
C SER A 150 17.60 -12.69 12.66
N VAL A 151 17.49 -13.85 12.00
CA VAL A 151 16.63 -14.08 10.84
C VAL A 151 15.37 -14.80 11.29
N LYS A 152 14.21 -14.22 10.95
CA LYS A 152 12.90 -14.84 11.21
C LYS A 152 12.51 -15.81 10.11
N GLU A 153 12.57 -15.34 8.87
CA GLU A 153 12.14 -16.09 7.69
C GLU A 153 12.77 -15.52 6.40
N ILE A 154 12.74 -16.32 5.36
CA ILE A 154 13.07 -15.90 4.00
C ILE A 154 11.81 -16.01 3.17
N ILE A 155 11.51 -14.96 2.42
CA ILE A 155 10.40 -14.94 1.46
C ILE A 155 10.91 -14.56 0.07
N TYR A 156 10.12 -14.83 -0.95
CA TYR A 156 10.43 -14.37 -2.31
C TYR A 156 10.04 -12.91 -2.49
N ASP A 157 10.73 -12.25 -3.41
CA ASP A 157 10.33 -10.94 -3.89
C ASP A 157 9.11 -11.10 -4.80
N LEU A 158 7.93 -11.17 -4.17
CA LEU A 158 6.67 -11.42 -4.86
C LEU A 158 6.41 -10.37 -5.94
N ILE A 159 5.96 -10.86 -7.09
CA ILE A 159 5.48 -10.00 -8.17
C ILE A 159 4.02 -9.65 -7.90
N ILE A 160 3.73 -8.36 -7.83
CA ILE A 160 2.40 -7.80 -7.71
C ILE A 160 1.99 -7.32 -9.09
N THR A 161 1.01 -7.96 -9.68
CA THR A 161 0.44 -7.51 -10.96
C THR A 161 -0.56 -6.40 -10.68
N LEU A 162 -0.44 -5.28 -11.37
CA LEU A 162 -1.48 -4.27 -11.38
C LEU A 162 -2.67 -4.85 -12.15
N ASP A 163 -3.83 -4.89 -11.50
CA ASP A 163 -5.07 -5.23 -12.20
C ASP A 163 -5.35 -4.14 -13.24
N PRO A 164 -5.30 -4.46 -14.54
CA PRO A 164 -5.55 -3.45 -15.57
C PRO A 164 -6.97 -2.89 -15.37
N PRO A 165 -7.13 -1.57 -15.28
CA PRO A 165 -8.45 -0.98 -15.21
C PRO A 165 -9.17 -1.21 -16.55
N GLU A 166 -10.48 -1.44 -16.49
CA GLU A 166 -11.27 -1.61 -17.71
C GLU A 166 -11.44 -0.27 -18.44
N PRO A 167 -10.98 -0.14 -19.68
CA PRO A 167 -11.24 1.07 -20.49
C PRO A 167 -12.73 1.13 -20.82
N THR A 168 -13.32 2.30 -20.62
CA THR A 168 -14.68 2.59 -21.02
C THR A 168 -14.68 3.57 -22.19
N ALA A 169 -15.70 3.50 -23.06
CA ALA A 169 -15.79 4.41 -24.22
C ALA A 169 -15.75 5.88 -23.75
N ASP A 170 -14.82 6.64 -24.27
CA ASP A 170 -14.60 8.03 -23.88
C ASP A 170 -15.67 8.94 -24.46
N SER A 171 -16.21 9.82 -23.64
CA SER A 171 -16.92 10.99 -24.14
C SER A 171 -15.86 12.07 -24.40
N THR A 172 -15.60 12.37 -25.65
CA THR A 172 -14.61 13.34 -26.14
C THR A 172 -14.89 14.79 -25.76
N SER A 173 -15.49 15.04 -24.59
CA SER A 173 -15.76 16.40 -24.12
C SER A 173 -14.51 17.06 -23.58
N ASN A 174 -13.98 18.01 -24.32
CA ASN A 174 -12.88 18.90 -23.90
C ASN A 174 -13.36 20.03 -22.94
N THR A 175 -14.58 19.93 -22.40
CA THR A 175 -15.10 20.96 -21.49
C THR A 175 -14.48 20.83 -20.09
N VAL A 176 -14.01 21.95 -19.56
CA VAL A 176 -13.39 22.14 -18.21
C VAL A 176 -14.47 22.09 -17.12
N THR A 177 -15.35 21.12 -17.15
CA THR A 177 -16.33 20.87 -16.07
C THR A 177 -15.78 19.84 -15.10
N ALA A 178 -16.10 20.00 -13.83
CA ALA A 178 -15.72 19.01 -12.81
C ALA A 178 -16.19 17.61 -13.23
N GLY A 179 -15.31 16.62 -13.11
CA GLY A 179 -15.64 15.22 -13.36
C GLY A 179 -16.81 14.78 -12.47
N TRP A 180 -17.61 13.82 -12.98
CA TRP A 180 -18.80 13.35 -12.26
C TRP A 180 -18.44 12.86 -10.84
N GLY A 181 -17.25 12.22 -10.68
CA GLY A 181 -16.80 11.71 -9.40
C GLY A 181 -16.61 12.79 -8.35
N ALA A 182 -15.88 13.87 -8.67
CA ALA A 182 -15.69 15.01 -7.78
C ALA A 182 -17.02 15.71 -7.44
N THR A 183 -17.93 15.81 -8.40
CA THR A 183 -19.28 16.36 -8.18
C THR A 183 -20.12 15.46 -7.27
N LYS A 184 -20.10 14.16 -7.51
CA LYS A 184 -20.86 13.16 -6.75
C LYS A 184 -20.51 13.15 -5.26
N ILE A 185 -19.22 13.27 -4.93
CA ILE A 185 -18.73 13.33 -3.55
C ILE A 185 -18.77 14.75 -2.97
N LYS A 186 -19.34 15.71 -3.68
CA LYS A 186 -19.50 17.13 -3.26
C LYS A 186 -18.16 17.87 -3.03
N ALA A 187 -17.09 17.46 -3.70
CA ALA A 187 -15.82 18.20 -3.67
C ALA A 187 -15.97 19.61 -4.27
N THR A 188 -16.81 19.78 -5.29
CA THR A 188 -17.12 21.08 -5.91
C THR A 188 -17.73 22.09 -4.92
N ASN A 189 -18.47 21.62 -3.93
CA ASN A 189 -19.01 22.50 -2.88
C ASN A 189 -17.90 23.00 -1.95
N VAL A 190 -16.90 22.16 -1.69
CA VAL A 190 -15.71 22.53 -0.90
C VAL A 190 -14.87 23.56 -1.67
N TRP A 191 -14.71 23.39 -3.00
CA TRP A 191 -14.01 24.38 -3.83
C TRP A 191 -14.69 25.76 -3.81
N ALA A 192 -16.02 25.77 -3.81
CA ALA A 192 -16.80 27.02 -3.74
C ALA A 192 -16.49 27.83 -2.45
N SER A 193 -16.03 27.19 -1.38
CA SER A 193 -15.58 27.87 -0.15
C SER A 193 -14.09 28.31 -0.19
N GLY A 194 -13.41 28.14 -1.33
CA GLY A 194 -11.99 28.47 -1.52
C GLY A 194 -11.01 27.38 -1.10
N ASN A 195 -11.49 26.25 -0.55
CA ASN A 195 -10.64 25.13 -0.22
C ASN A 195 -10.53 24.17 -1.41
N THR A 196 -9.32 24.05 -1.98
CA THR A 196 -8.99 23.13 -3.07
C THR A 196 -7.86 22.16 -2.69
N GLY A 197 -7.50 22.05 -1.38
CA GLY A 197 -6.47 21.17 -0.87
C GLY A 197 -5.09 21.83 -0.69
N GLN A 198 -5.04 23.16 -0.64
CA GLN A 198 -3.80 23.93 -0.49
C GLN A 198 -3.04 23.53 0.77
N GLY A 199 -1.69 23.48 0.69
CA GLY A 199 -0.80 23.12 1.80
C GLY A 199 -0.61 21.62 2.00
N VAL A 200 -1.38 20.77 1.32
CA VAL A 200 -1.29 19.32 1.43
C VAL A 200 -0.44 18.73 0.31
N VAL A 201 0.40 17.74 0.63
CA VAL A 201 1.16 16.94 -0.32
C VAL A 201 0.63 15.52 -0.32
N VAL A 202 0.32 14.99 -1.50
CA VAL A 202 -0.11 13.58 -1.69
C VAL A 202 0.97 12.83 -2.46
N GLY A 203 1.36 11.67 -1.95
CA GLY A 203 2.27 10.74 -2.60
C GLY A 203 1.53 9.59 -3.28
N THR A 204 2.08 9.05 -4.37
CA THR A 204 1.65 7.77 -4.95
C THR A 204 2.83 6.83 -5.13
N ILE A 205 2.58 5.54 -4.89
CA ILE A 205 3.45 4.44 -5.28
C ILE A 205 2.72 3.71 -6.40
N ASP A 206 3.17 3.87 -7.65
CA ASP A 206 2.42 3.45 -8.82
C ASP A 206 3.38 3.26 -10.02
N THR A 207 2.88 3.38 -11.26
CA THR A 207 3.65 3.25 -12.50
C THR A 207 4.48 4.49 -12.87
N GLY A 208 4.38 5.53 -12.08
CA GLY A 208 4.95 6.84 -12.35
C GLY A 208 3.88 7.90 -12.58
N VAL A 209 4.28 9.08 -13.04
CA VAL A 209 3.38 10.19 -13.36
C VAL A 209 3.94 10.95 -14.55
N ARG A 210 3.12 11.21 -15.58
CA ARG A 210 3.47 12.15 -16.65
C ARG A 210 3.47 13.57 -16.10
N GLY A 211 4.58 13.98 -15.51
CA GLY A 211 4.70 15.26 -14.79
C GLY A 211 4.50 16.49 -15.65
N THR A 212 4.59 16.35 -16.98
CA THR A 212 4.37 17.44 -17.96
C THR A 212 2.91 17.56 -18.41
N HIS A 213 2.01 16.68 -17.95
CA HIS A 213 0.60 16.75 -18.30
C HIS A 213 -0.03 18.05 -17.79
N GLU A 214 -0.87 18.69 -18.62
CA GLU A 214 -1.43 20.02 -18.36
C GLU A 214 -2.22 20.15 -17.07
N THR A 215 -2.76 19.04 -16.53
CA THR A 215 -3.49 19.03 -15.25
C THR A 215 -2.59 18.81 -14.05
N LEU A 216 -1.34 18.37 -14.23
CA LEU A 216 -0.44 17.93 -13.16
C LEU A 216 0.83 18.78 -13.04
N ALA A 217 1.28 19.40 -14.12
CA ALA A 217 2.57 20.08 -14.18
C ALA A 217 2.74 21.20 -13.11
N SER A 218 1.69 21.94 -12.79
CA SER A 218 1.73 23.02 -11.82
C SER A 218 1.73 22.55 -10.35
N ASN A 219 1.39 21.29 -10.11
CA ASN A 219 1.17 20.76 -8.76
C ASN A 219 2.30 19.87 -8.26
N TRP A 220 3.31 19.58 -9.09
CA TRP A 220 4.48 18.85 -8.64
C TRP A 220 5.29 19.66 -7.62
N ILE A 221 5.74 19.00 -6.53
CA ILE A 221 6.53 19.67 -5.49
C ILE A 221 7.98 19.97 -5.91
N GLY A 222 8.43 19.52 -7.09
CA GLY A 222 9.81 19.71 -7.56
C GLY A 222 10.79 18.71 -6.92
N PRO A 223 12.01 19.16 -6.56
CA PRO A 223 13.01 18.31 -5.92
C PRO A 223 12.47 17.55 -4.71
N TYR A 224 12.90 16.29 -4.54
CA TYR A 224 12.36 15.33 -3.56
C TYR A 224 10.92 14.85 -3.85
N GLY A 225 10.30 15.30 -4.94
CA GLY A 225 8.96 14.88 -5.35
C GLY A 225 8.91 13.75 -6.37
N TRP A 226 10.06 13.18 -6.71
CA TRP A 226 10.15 12.08 -7.69
C TRP A 226 11.27 11.11 -7.33
N TYR A 227 10.95 9.82 -7.39
CA TYR A 227 11.94 8.78 -7.29
C TYR A 227 11.60 7.58 -8.19
N ASP A 228 12.54 7.18 -9.02
CA ASP A 228 12.53 5.95 -9.80
C ASP A 228 13.68 5.06 -9.32
N PRO A 229 13.44 4.06 -8.47
CA PRO A 229 14.49 3.20 -7.94
C PRO A 229 15.23 2.38 -9.00
N ALA A 230 14.56 2.09 -10.12
CA ALA A 230 15.09 1.25 -11.18
C ALA A 230 16.00 2.04 -12.13
N GLN A 231 15.51 3.14 -12.69
CA GLN A 231 16.22 3.89 -13.74
C GLN A 231 16.83 5.21 -13.25
N LYS A 232 16.47 5.67 -12.04
CA LYS A 232 16.97 6.91 -11.41
C LYS A 232 16.82 8.13 -12.32
N THR A 233 15.69 8.23 -13.03
CA THR A 233 15.42 9.35 -13.92
C THR A 233 15.28 10.65 -13.14
N ALA A 234 15.73 11.75 -13.73
CA ALA A 234 15.73 13.06 -13.07
C ALA A 234 14.33 13.70 -13.01
N THR A 235 13.43 13.32 -13.90
CA THR A 235 12.09 13.90 -14.05
C THR A 235 11.02 12.84 -14.05
N PRO A 236 9.82 13.16 -13.52
CA PRO A 236 8.69 12.24 -13.53
C PRO A 236 8.27 11.84 -14.95
N TYR A 237 8.04 10.55 -15.13
CA TYR A 237 7.46 9.96 -16.33
C TYR A 237 6.60 8.76 -15.94
N ASP A 238 5.78 8.29 -16.87
CA ASP A 238 4.91 7.14 -16.68
C ASP A 238 4.83 6.32 -17.96
N PRO A 239 5.42 5.12 -18.01
CA PRO A 239 5.39 4.28 -19.21
C PRO A 239 4.05 3.55 -19.41
N ASN A 240 3.21 3.46 -18.38
CA ASN A 240 1.96 2.72 -18.38
C ASN A 240 0.73 3.64 -18.53
N GLY A 241 0.65 4.71 -17.73
CA GLY A 241 -0.46 5.65 -17.68
C GLY A 241 -1.34 5.53 -16.43
N HIS A 242 -1.31 4.39 -15.73
CA HIS A 242 -2.13 4.14 -14.55
C HIS A 242 -1.85 5.16 -13.43
N GLY A 243 -0.58 5.37 -13.07
CA GLY A 243 -0.20 6.34 -12.03
C GLY A 243 -0.50 7.79 -12.41
N THR A 244 -0.42 8.14 -13.69
CA THR A 244 -0.85 9.46 -14.20
C THR A 244 -2.35 9.65 -13.98
N HIS A 245 -3.16 8.63 -14.28
CA HIS A 245 -4.61 8.65 -14.11
C HIS A 245 -5.00 8.79 -12.64
N THR A 246 -4.42 7.98 -11.76
CA THR A 246 -4.70 8.00 -10.32
C THR A 246 -4.28 9.31 -9.68
N MET A 247 -3.07 9.82 -9.98
CA MET A 247 -2.61 11.11 -9.46
C MET A 247 -3.47 12.27 -9.95
N ALA A 248 -3.85 12.30 -11.21
CA ALA A 248 -4.70 13.36 -11.73
C ALA A 248 -6.12 13.31 -11.13
N THR A 249 -6.62 12.15 -10.79
CA THR A 249 -7.90 12.01 -10.04
C THR A 249 -7.79 12.60 -8.62
N ILE A 250 -6.59 12.62 -8.01
CA ILE A 250 -6.37 13.26 -6.70
C ILE A 250 -6.25 14.77 -6.84
N VAL A 251 -5.24 15.25 -7.62
CA VAL A 251 -4.79 16.65 -7.60
C VAL A 251 -4.88 17.34 -8.96
N GLY A 252 -5.41 16.68 -9.98
CA GLY A 252 -5.44 17.24 -11.33
C GLY A 252 -6.24 18.53 -11.42
N GLY A 253 -5.69 19.52 -12.08
CA GLY A 253 -6.42 20.75 -12.46
C GLY A 253 -7.50 20.48 -13.50
N LYS A 254 -8.12 21.54 -14.01
CA LYS A 254 -9.13 21.48 -15.08
C LYS A 254 -10.32 20.55 -14.78
N GLY A 255 -10.75 20.51 -13.52
CA GLY A 255 -11.90 19.72 -13.08
C GLY A 255 -11.64 18.21 -12.96
N THR A 256 -10.41 17.74 -13.14
CA THR A 256 -10.07 16.31 -13.11
C THR A 256 -9.94 15.80 -11.67
N GLY A 257 -9.19 16.50 -10.82
CA GLY A 257 -8.86 16.08 -9.47
C GLY A 257 -9.87 16.52 -8.43
N VAL A 258 -9.91 15.81 -7.31
CA VAL A 258 -10.75 16.12 -6.14
C VAL A 258 -10.17 17.29 -5.34
N ALA A 259 -8.85 17.38 -5.23
CA ALA A 259 -8.12 18.41 -4.48
C ALA A 259 -7.11 19.15 -5.39
N PRO A 260 -7.58 19.96 -6.36
CA PRO A 260 -6.72 20.53 -7.41
C PRO A 260 -5.70 21.57 -6.92
N GLY A 261 -5.78 22.03 -5.68
CA GLY A 261 -4.80 22.91 -5.03
C GLY A 261 -3.73 22.17 -4.22
N ALA A 262 -3.89 20.85 -4.00
CA ALA A 262 -2.88 20.05 -3.35
C ALA A 262 -1.68 19.82 -4.27
N LYS A 263 -0.53 19.52 -3.68
CA LYS A 263 0.70 19.18 -4.39
C LYS A 263 0.89 17.67 -4.45
N TRP A 264 1.68 17.21 -5.42
CA TRP A 264 1.96 15.79 -5.56
C TRP A 264 3.44 15.45 -5.60
N MET A 265 3.72 14.24 -5.18
CA MET A 265 4.98 13.53 -5.36
C MET A 265 4.70 12.07 -5.75
N ALA A 266 5.68 11.40 -6.37
CA ALA A 266 5.50 10.04 -6.82
C ALA A 266 6.77 9.21 -6.72
N CYS A 267 6.61 7.91 -6.41
CA CYS A 267 7.65 6.91 -6.55
C CYS A 267 7.19 5.85 -7.57
N LYS A 268 7.99 5.64 -8.61
CA LYS A 268 7.72 4.65 -9.65
C LYS A 268 8.16 3.26 -9.19
N ALA A 269 7.24 2.50 -8.62
CA ALA A 269 7.50 1.12 -8.19
C ALA A 269 7.19 0.09 -9.27
N CYS A 270 6.30 0.42 -10.20
CA CYS A 270 5.71 -0.51 -11.14
C CYS A 270 5.93 -0.08 -12.60
N GLU A 271 5.79 -1.05 -13.50
CA GLU A 271 5.44 -0.82 -14.91
C GLU A 271 4.08 -1.47 -15.21
N THR A 272 4.01 -2.76 -15.45
CA THR A 272 2.80 -3.58 -15.41
C THR A 272 2.74 -4.42 -14.14
N THR A 273 3.89 -4.63 -13.52
CA THR A 273 4.08 -5.35 -12.26
C THR A 273 4.98 -4.55 -11.34
N CYS A 274 4.85 -4.80 -10.06
CA CYS A 274 5.74 -4.31 -9.01
C CYS A 274 6.37 -5.50 -8.29
N THR A 275 7.48 -5.28 -7.58
CA THR A 275 8.00 -6.25 -6.63
C THR A 275 7.91 -5.71 -5.20
N LEU A 276 7.91 -6.60 -4.20
CA LEU A 276 7.93 -6.18 -2.79
C LEU A 276 9.12 -5.26 -2.48
N THR A 277 10.26 -5.54 -3.10
CA THR A 277 11.46 -4.71 -3.00
C THR A 277 11.25 -3.29 -3.51
N MET A 278 10.60 -3.13 -4.67
CA MET A 278 10.29 -1.80 -5.20
C MET A 278 9.28 -1.07 -4.33
N ILE A 279 8.28 -1.78 -3.82
CA ILE A 279 7.30 -1.23 -2.86
C ILE A 279 8.01 -0.77 -1.58
N ASN A 280 8.90 -1.58 -0.97
CA ASN A 280 9.65 -1.19 0.22
C ASN A 280 10.53 0.03 -0.01
N THR A 281 11.20 0.07 -1.17
CA THR A 281 12.04 1.22 -1.54
C THR A 281 11.21 2.50 -1.66
N CYS A 282 10.06 2.42 -2.32
CA CYS A 282 9.13 3.53 -2.43
C CYS A 282 8.47 3.89 -1.09
N ALA A 283 8.21 2.90 -0.23
CA ALA A 283 7.68 3.15 1.11
C ALA A 283 8.66 3.96 1.98
N GLN A 284 9.96 3.67 1.89
CA GLN A 284 11.00 4.46 2.54
C GLN A 284 11.08 5.88 1.98
N PHE A 285 10.96 6.02 0.66
CA PHE A 285 10.92 7.33 0.01
C PHE A 285 9.71 8.15 0.48
N MET A 286 8.53 7.57 0.64
CA MET A 286 7.36 8.27 1.19
C MET A 286 7.57 8.71 2.65
N LEU A 287 8.26 7.90 3.46
CA LEU A 287 8.55 8.28 4.84
C LEU A 287 9.66 9.33 4.93
N CYS A 288 10.68 9.23 4.09
CA CYS A 288 11.79 10.17 4.02
C CYS A 288 12.24 10.38 2.57
N PRO A 289 11.65 11.35 1.87
CA PRO A 289 11.99 11.64 0.48
C PRO A 289 13.47 11.93 0.27
N THR A 290 14.02 11.38 -0.79
CA THR A 290 15.44 11.48 -1.16
C THR A 290 15.61 12.27 -2.46
N ASP A 291 16.84 12.56 -2.81
CA ASP A 291 17.16 12.95 -4.18
C ASP A 291 16.94 11.77 -5.16
N THR A 292 17.09 12.01 -6.45
CA THR A 292 16.87 11.00 -7.50
C THR A 292 17.88 9.84 -7.48
N ASN A 293 18.95 9.96 -6.70
CA ASN A 293 19.93 8.88 -6.47
C ASN A 293 19.60 8.03 -5.24
N GLY A 294 18.56 8.40 -4.48
CA GLY A 294 18.18 7.72 -3.24
C GLY A 294 18.95 8.21 -2.01
N ASN A 295 19.62 9.35 -2.11
CA ASN A 295 20.43 9.95 -1.03
C ASN A 295 19.73 11.16 -0.40
N ASN A 296 20.36 11.75 0.62
CA ASN A 296 19.96 13.03 1.22
C ASN A 296 18.50 13.06 1.68
N CYS A 297 18.08 12.01 2.42
CA CYS A 297 16.74 11.90 2.98
C CYS A 297 16.31 13.18 3.74
N ASN A 298 15.12 13.71 3.40
CA ASN A 298 14.58 14.94 3.96
C ASN A 298 13.16 14.75 4.50
N PRO A 299 12.97 14.55 5.81
CA PRO A 299 11.66 14.36 6.45
C PRO A 299 10.65 15.48 6.19
N ALA A 300 11.11 16.73 6.00
CA ALA A 300 10.24 17.86 5.72
C ALA A 300 9.56 17.81 4.34
N LYS A 301 9.91 16.84 3.50
CA LYS A 301 9.32 16.62 2.19
C LYS A 301 8.34 15.44 2.16
N ALA A 302 8.16 14.76 3.30
CA ALA A 302 7.23 13.63 3.40
C ALA A 302 5.78 14.04 3.10
N PRO A 303 5.00 13.24 2.34
CA PRO A 303 3.61 13.54 2.06
C PRO A 303 2.73 13.42 3.31
N HIS A 304 1.53 13.95 3.27
CA HIS A 304 0.51 13.77 4.28
C HIS A 304 -0.34 12.51 4.05
N ILE A 305 -0.45 12.11 2.80
CA ILE A 305 -1.27 10.99 2.34
C ILE A 305 -0.45 10.20 1.33
N VAL A 306 -0.53 8.86 1.38
CA VAL A 306 -0.02 8.00 0.30
C VAL A 306 -1.17 7.20 -0.29
N SER A 307 -1.48 7.44 -1.55
CA SER A 307 -2.50 6.72 -2.31
C SER A 307 -1.87 5.60 -3.11
N ASN A 308 -2.41 4.40 -2.94
CA ASN A 308 -1.89 3.15 -3.49
C ASN A 308 -3.01 2.40 -4.22
N SER A 309 -2.94 2.41 -5.54
CA SER A 309 -3.92 1.73 -6.39
C SER A 309 -3.39 0.38 -6.85
N TRP A 310 -2.91 -0.42 -5.91
CA TRP A 310 -2.40 -1.78 -6.08
C TRP A 310 -2.68 -2.63 -4.84
N GLY A 311 -2.60 -3.94 -5.01
CA GLY A 311 -2.72 -4.89 -3.91
C GLY A 311 -2.37 -6.30 -4.37
N THR A 312 -2.22 -7.22 -3.43
CA THR A 312 -1.94 -8.64 -3.69
C THR A 312 -2.39 -9.51 -2.54
N GLY A 313 -2.75 -10.75 -2.82
CA GLY A 313 -3.12 -11.71 -1.79
C GLY A 313 -4.15 -11.20 -0.79
N GLN A 314 -4.27 -11.88 0.32
CA GLN A 314 -5.15 -11.52 1.44
C GLN A 314 -4.48 -11.89 2.76
N GLY A 315 -4.68 -11.09 3.82
CA GLY A 315 -4.11 -11.33 5.14
C GLY A 315 -2.58 -11.25 5.18
N MET A 316 -1.96 -10.54 4.26
CA MET A 316 -0.50 -10.44 4.18
C MET A 316 0.05 -9.50 5.23
N THR A 317 0.61 -10.03 6.28
CA THR A 317 1.21 -9.26 7.38
C THR A 317 2.53 -8.59 7.01
N TYR A 318 3.11 -8.95 5.87
CA TYR A 318 4.37 -8.37 5.37
C TYR A 318 4.34 -6.84 5.27
N PHE A 319 3.19 -6.27 4.91
CA PHE A 319 3.05 -4.81 4.76
C PHE A 319 2.84 -4.07 6.09
N GLN A 320 2.58 -4.79 7.19
CA GLN A 320 2.26 -4.15 8.47
C GLN A 320 3.34 -3.20 8.99
N PRO A 321 4.66 -3.52 8.93
CA PRO A 321 5.70 -2.60 9.36
C PRO A 321 5.72 -1.26 8.62
N MET A 322 5.46 -1.28 7.32
CA MET A 322 5.34 -0.09 6.47
C MET A 322 4.14 0.77 6.92
N LEU A 323 2.97 0.14 7.10
CA LEU A 323 1.76 0.83 7.53
C LEU A 323 1.92 1.43 8.94
N ASP A 324 2.53 0.70 9.87
CA ASP A 324 2.81 1.17 11.22
C ASP A 324 3.74 2.39 11.21
N ALA A 325 4.80 2.36 10.39
CA ALA A 325 5.73 3.49 10.24
C ALA A 325 5.04 4.74 9.66
N TRP A 326 4.22 4.58 8.61
CA TRP A 326 3.47 5.70 8.04
C TRP A 326 2.45 6.28 9.02
N ASN A 327 1.70 5.44 9.71
CA ASN A 327 0.73 5.90 10.73
C ASN A 327 1.43 6.63 11.88
N ALA A 328 2.55 6.10 12.37
CA ALA A 328 3.38 6.75 13.40
C ALA A 328 3.90 8.12 12.93
N ALA A 329 4.19 8.27 11.64
CA ALA A 329 4.63 9.51 10.99
C ALA A 329 3.48 10.46 10.59
N ARG A 330 2.22 10.10 10.89
CA ARG A 330 1.01 10.80 10.44
C ARG A 330 0.93 10.96 8.92
N ILE A 331 1.35 9.92 8.21
CA ILE A 331 1.13 9.75 6.78
C ILE A 331 -0.05 8.79 6.64
N ILE A 332 -1.14 9.26 6.05
CA ILE A 332 -2.39 8.50 5.95
C ILE A 332 -2.35 7.57 4.73
N PRO A 333 -2.37 6.23 4.91
CA PRO A 333 -2.34 5.27 3.82
C PRO A 333 -3.74 5.00 3.29
N VAL A 334 -3.93 5.17 1.97
CA VAL A 334 -5.16 4.86 1.25
C VAL A 334 -4.85 3.79 0.19
N PHE A 335 -5.67 2.74 0.13
CA PHE A 335 -5.53 1.64 -0.82
C PHE A 335 -6.82 1.36 -1.57
N SER A 336 -6.69 0.87 -2.79
CA SER A 336 -7.79 0.23 -3.49
C SER A 336 -8.20 -1.08 -2.79
N ALA A 337 -9.49 -1.42 -2.83
CA ALA A 337 -9.97 -2.68 -2.25
C ALA A 337 -9.59 -3.92 -3.08
N GLY A 338 -9.25 -3.72 -4.35
CA GLY A 338 -9.01 -4.75 -5.35
C GLY A 338 -10.16 -4.93 -6.33
N ASN A 339 -9.89 -5.57 -7.46
CA ASN A 339 -10.83 -5.78 -8.54
C ASN A 339 -11.23 -7.26 -8.70
N SER A 340 -11.37 -7.95 -7.57
CA SER A 340 -11.73 -9.38 -7.50
C SER A 340 -13.18 -9.62 -7.03
N GLY A 341 -14.08 -8.64 -7.15
CA GLY A 341 -15.48 -8.74 -6.72
C GLY A 341 -16.26 -9.90 -7.35
N SER A 342 -15.89 -10.31 -8.57
CA SER A 342 -16.47 -11.48 -9.22
C SER A 342 -16.21 -12.81 -8.46
N LYS A 343 -15.23 -12.82 -7.53
CA LYS A 343 -14.98 -13.97 -6.63
C LYS A 343 -15.95 -14.01 -5.44
N GLY A 344 -16.77 -12.96 -5.26
CA GLY A 344 -17.71 -12.86 -4.16
C GLY A 344 -17.10 -12.30 -2.87
N CYS A 345 -17.69 -12.69 -1.73
CA CYS A 345 -17.25 -12.25 -0.41
C CYS A 345 -15.78 -12.61 -0.12
N SER A 346 -15.17 -11.85 0.80
CA SER A 346 -13.77 -12.01 1.21
C SER A 346 -12.79 -11.90 0.03
N SER A 347 -12.99 -10.90 -0.83
CA SER A 347 -12.14 -10.66 -1.99
C SER A 347 -11.23 -9.41 -1.86
N VAL A 348 -11.33 -8.66 -0.76
CA VAL A 348 -10.46 -7.49 -0.52
C VAL A 348 -9.01 -7.94 -0.36
N VAL A 349 -8.09 -7.25 -1.04
CA VAL A 349 -6.68 -7.60 -1.10
C VAL A 349 -5.82 -6.81 -0.11
N SER A 350 -4.67 -7.37 0.27
CA SER A 350 -3.66 -6.68 1.08
C SER A 350 -2.88 -5.66 0.21
N PRO A 351 -2.49 -4.51 0.81
CA PRO A 351 -2.58 -4.05 2.20
C PRO A 351 -3.93 -3.41 2.58
N GLY A 352 -4.88 -3.27 1.64
CA GLY A 352 -6.20 -2.65 1.89
C GLY A 352 -7.03 -3.37 2.97
N ASP A 353 -6.81 -4.65 3.18
CA ASP A 353 -7.47 -5.47 4.20
C ASP A 353 -6.92 -5.22 5.63
N SER A 354 -5.88 -4.41 5.81
CA SER A 354 -5.32 -4.05 7.11
C SER A 354 -6.20 -3.05 7.87
N ALA A 355 -6.23 -3.15 9.21
CA ALA A 355 -6.83 -2.16 10.09
C ALA A 355 -6.08 -0.80 10.07
N LYS A 356 -4.85 -0.76 9.56
CA LYS A 356 -3.95 0.39 9.54
C LYS A 356 -3.89 1.12 8.19
N ALA A 357 -4.82 0.80 7.29
CA ALA A 357 -4.98 1.46 6.00
C ALA A 357 -6.46 1.65 5.68
N PHE A 358 -6.80 2.69 4.95
CA PHE A 358 -8.13 2.83 4.35
C PHE A 358 -8.21 2.00 3.07
N SER A 359 -9.28 1.23 2.94
CA SER A 359 -9.63 0.46 1.76
C SER A 359 -10.85 1.06 1.07
N VAL A 360 -10.81 1.21 -0.25
CA VAL A 360 -11.85 1.91 -1.00
C VAL A 360 -12.42 1.03 -2.11
N GLY A 361 -13.72 0.75 -2.02
CA GLY A 361 -14.51 0.09 -3.07
C GLY A 361 -15.03 1.09 -4.11
N ALA A 362 -15.39 0.58 -5.29
CA ALA A 362 -15.77 1.39 -6.45
C ALA A 362 -17.27 1.37 -6.72
N THR A 363 -17.86 2.53 -6.98
CA THR A 363 -19.26 2.68 -7.42
C THR A 363 -19.38 3.46 -8.71
N ASP A 364 -20.55 3.30 -9.36
CA ASP A 364 -20.97 4.08 -10.53
C ASP A 364 -21.73 5.37 -10.13
N THR A 365 -22.27 6.06 -11.12
CA THR A 365 -23.04 7.30 -10.95
C THR A 365 -24.34 7.12 -10.17
N SER A 366 -24.90 5.91 -10.11
CA SER A 366 -26.11 5.55 -9.35
C SER A 366 -25.79 5.05 -7.93
N ASP A 367 -24.52 5.03 -7.54
CA ASP A 367 -23.99 4.43 -6.30
C ASP A 367 -24.07 2.89 -6.28
N ALA A 368 -24.35 2.24 -7.41
CA ALA A 368 -24.25 0.80 -7.50
C ALA A 368 -22.79 0.36 -7.44
N LEU A 369 -22.53 -0.70 -6.68
CA LEU A 369 -21.19 -1.27 -6.56
C LEU A 369 -20.74 -1.81 -7.92
N GLY A 370 -19.53 -1.44 -8.36
CA GLY A 370 -18.93 -2.02 -9.56
C GLY A 370 -18.78 -3.54 -9.41
N SER A 371 -19.18 -4.31 -10.42
CA SER A 371 -19.15 -5.78 -10.37
C SER A 371 -17.76 -6.37 -10.08
N PHE A 372 -16.72 -5.62 -10.41
CA PHE A 372 -15.33 -5.96 -10.12
C PHE A 372 -14.90 -5.59 -8.70
N SER A 373 -15.61 -4.65 -8.02
CA SER A 373 -15.16 -4.12 -6.73
C SER A 373 -15.09 -5.21 -5.68
N SER A 374 -13.91 -5.43 -5.12
CA SER A 374 -13.70 -6.39 -4.04
C SER A 374 -14.50 -6.03 -2.80
N ILE A 375 -15.03 -7.04 -2.11
CA ILE A 375 -15.90 -6.94 -0.94
C ILE A 375 -15.37 -7.81 0.19
N GLY A 376 -15.70 -7.42 1.43
CA GLY A 376 -15.26 -8.09 2.63
C GLY A 376 -16.05 -9.36 2.99
N PRO A 377 -15.89 -9.85 4.21
CA PRO A 377 -14.93 -9.37 5.22
C PRO A 377 -13.47 -9.67 4.84
N ALA A 378 -12.51 -8.97 5.46
CA ALA A 378 -11.11 -9.37 5.40
C ALA A 378 -10.89 -10.72 6.10
N VAL A 379 -9.77 -11.39 5.83
CA VAL A 379 -9.45 -12.73 6.39
C VAL A 379 -9.50 -12.76 7.92
N ASN A 380 -9.16 -11.65 8.57
CA ASN A 380 -9.20 -11.49 10.03
C ASN A 380 -10.59 -11.05 10.57
N GLY A 381 -11.62 -11.05 9.72
CA GLY A 381 -13.00 -10.69 10.08
C GLY A 381 -13.28 -9.18 10.10
N LEU A 382 -12.32 -8.32 9.78
CA LEU A 382 -12.55 -6.88 9.68
C LEU A 382 -13.54 -6.58 8.56
N ILE A 383 -14.43 -5.62 8.82
CA ILE A 383 -15.30 -5.05 7.79
C ILE A 383 -14.42 -4.25 6.81
N LYS A 384 -14.48 -4.63 5.55
CA LYS A 384 -13.79 -4.00 4.42
C LYS A 384 -14.67 -4.09 3.15
N PRO A 385 -14.55 -3.13 2.21
CA PRO A 385 -13.74 -1.91 2.28
C PRO A 385 -14.18 -0.99 3.43
N ASP A 386 -13.35 0.01 3.81
CA ASP A 386 -13.79 1.01 4.80
C ASP A 386 -14.82 1.96 4.20
N PHE A 387 -14.62 2.37 2.94
CA PHE A 387 -15.48 3.32 2.23
C PHE A 387 -15.69 2.90 0.80
N ILE A 388 -16.69 3.49 0.15
CA ILE A 388 -16.85 3.44 -1.29
C ILE A 388 -16.74 4.86 -1.87
N ALA A 389 -16.31 4.92 -3.14
CA ALA A 389 -16.14 6.14 -3.89
C ALA A 389 -16.39 5.92 -5.39
N PRO A 390 -16.58 6.99 -6.18
CA PRO A 390 -16.65 6.91 -7.64
C PRO A 390 -15.45 6.15 -8.23
N GLY A 391 -15.74 5.07 -8.97
CA GLY A 391 -14.70 4.21 -9.53
C GLY A 391 -15.06 3.59 -10.88
N VAL A 392 -16.23 3.91 -11.44
CA VAL A 392 -16.67 3.40 -12.74
C VAL A 392 -16.70 4.54 -13.76
N SER A 393 -16.07 4.35 -14.91
CA SER A 393 -15.98 5.37 -15.98
C SER A 393 -15.44 6.72 -15.48
N ILE A 394 -14.33 6.70 -14.78
CA ILE A 394 -13.65 7.90 -14.27
C ILE A 394 -12.72 8.43 -15.35
N ARG A 395 -13.04 9.62 -15.87
CA ARG A 395 -12.18 10.34 -16.81
C ARG A 395 -11.07 11.06 -16.08
N SER A 396 -9.82 10.78 -16.46
CA SER A 396 -8.64 11.43 -15.87
C SER A 396 -7.51 11.52 -16.91
N ALA A 397 -6.40 12.15 -16.52
CA ALA A 397 -5.23 12.32 -17.40
C ALA A 397 -4.63 10.97 -17.81
N TRP A 398 -4.02 10.92 -18.97
CA TRP A 398 -3.32 9.76 -19.49
C TRP A 398 -1.90 10.09 -19.96
N ASN A 399 -1.10 9.07 -20.22
CA ASN A 399 0.31 9.26 -20.54
C ASN A 399 0.61 9.43 -22.05
N GLY A 400 -0.38 9.37 -22.93
CA GLY A 400 -0.18 9.45 -24.38
C GLY A 400 0.46 10.78 -24.84
N ASN A 401 -0.05 11.90 -24.29
CA ASN A 401 0.54 13.23 -24.47
C ASN A 401 0.20 14.15 -23.30
N ASN A 402 0.55 15.44 -23.37
CA ASN A 402 0.35 16.37 -22.23
C ASN A 402 -1.10 16.84 -22.05
N ALA A 403 -2.01 16.46 -22.91
CA ALA A 403 -3.44 16.81 -22.87
C ALA A 403 -4.33 15.59 -23.19
N ASP A 404 -3.82 14.39 -22.95
CA ASP A 404 -4.52 13.14 -23.21
C ASP A 404 -5.32 12.70 -21.99
N TYR A 405 -6.52 12.16 -22.22
CA TYR A 405 -7.43 11.72 -21.17
C TYR A 405 -8.07 10.41 -21.55
N VAL A 406 -8.32 9.56 -20.56
CA VAL A 406 -9.03 8.29 -20.74
C VAL A 406 -10.02 8.06 -19.61
N SER A 407 -11.10 7.33 -19.89
CA SER A 407 -12.05 6.88 -18.87
C SER A 407 -11.77 5.44 -18.50
N LEU A 408 -11.54 5.20 -17.20
CA LEU A 408 -11.21 3.89 -16.64
C LEU A 408 -12.16 3.52 -15.52
N SER A 409 -12.31 2.20 -15.31
CA SER A 409 -13.09 1.63 -14.20
C SER A 409 -12.20 0.73 -13.34
N GLY A 410 -12.29 0.88 -12.03
CA GLY A 410 -11.50 0.11 -11.05
C GLY A 410 -11.57 0.71 -9.66
N THR A 411 -11.29 -0.08 -8.64
CA THR A 411 -11.05 0.43 -7.28
C THR A 411 -9.81 1.34 -7.23
N SER A 412 -8.91 1.20 -8.21
CA SER A 412 -7.80 2.11 -8.50
C SER A 412 -8.25 3.54 -8.80
N MET A 413 -9.46 3.75 -9.29
CA MET A 413 -10.05 5.07 -9.54
C MET A 413 -10.84 5.57 -8.34
N ALA A 414 -11.30 4.67 -7.46
CA ALA A 414 -12.02 5.01 -6.23
C ALA A 414 -11.09 5.51 -5.12
N ALA A 415 -9.97 4.83 -4.88
CA ALA A 415 -8.99 5.20 -3.85
C ALA A 415 -8.51 6.66 -3.96
N PRO A 416 -8.15 7.19 -5.15
CA PRO A 416 -7.76 8.58 -5.30
C PRO A 416 -8.86 9.60 -4.93
N HIS A 417 -10.16 9.26 -5.07
CA HIS A 417 -11.23 10.12 -4.61
C HIS A 417 -11.22 10.28 -3.07
N LEU A 418 -10.95 9.21 -2.33
CA LEU A 418 -10.77 9.29 -0.89
C LEU A 418 -9.51 10.08 -0.53
N ALA A 419 -8.39 9.82 -1.19
CA ALA A 419 -7.14 10.54 -0.94
C ALA A 419 -7.30 12.06 -1.16
N GLY A 420 -7.99 12.47 -2.21
CA GLY A 420 -8.34 13.86 -2.47
C GLY A 420 -9.30 14.43 -1.42
N THR A 421 -10.28 13.66 -0.95
CA THR A 421 -11.19 14.08 0.14
C THR A 421 -10.43 14.31 1.45
N ILE A 422 -9.49 13.44 1.80
CA ILE A 422 -8.62 13.62 2.97
C ILE A 422 -7.72 14.86 2.78
N ALA A 423 -7.23 15.12 1.56
CA ALA A 423 -6.45 16.32 1.27
C ALA A 423 -7.27 17.60 1.48
N LEU A 424 -8.53 17.64 1.10
CA LEU A 424 -9.43 18.77 1.39
C LEU A 424 -9.64 18.96 2.91
N ALA A 425 -9.81 17.86 3.66
CA ALA A 425 -9.97 17.92 5.11
C ALA A 425 -8.69 18.43 5.82
N LEU A 426 -7.52 17.92 5.44
CA LEU A 426 -6.23 18.36 5.98
C LEU A 426 -5.88 19.79 5.58
N SER A 427 -6.35 20.27 4.43
CA SER A 427 -6.22 21.68 4.03
C SER A 427 -7.08 22.60 4.89
N ALA A 428 -8.28 22.15 5.26
CA ALA A 428 -9.18 22.89 6.15
C ALA A 428 -8.64 22.91 7.60
N ARG A 429 -8.13 21.78 8.06
CA ARG A 429 -7.53 21.65 9.39
C ARG A 429 -6.41 20.58 9.35
N PRO A 430 -5.15 20.99 9.38
CA PRO A 430 -4.01 20.09 9.34
C PRO A 430 -3.78 19.35 10.65
N GLY A 431 -2.95 18.31 10.63
CA GLY A 431 -2.38 17.67 11.81
C GLY A 431 -3.16 16.47 12.38
N PHE A 432 -4.18 15.97 11.72
CA PHE A 432 -4.89 14.76 12.13
C PHE A 432 -4.04 13.49 11.93
N CYS A 433 -4.16 12.55 12.88
CA CYS A 433 -3.65 11.19 12.72
C CYS A 433 -4.66 10.30 11.97
N PHE A 434 -4.25 9.07 11.65
CA PHE A 434 -5.10 8.10 10.96
C PHE A 434 -6.41 7.80 11.71
N ASP A 435 -6.32 7.57 13.03
CA ASP A 435 -7.48 7.19 13.82
C ASP A 435 -8.51 8.35 13.90
N THR A 436 -8.05 9.59 14.13
CA THR A 436 -8.92 10.78 14.09
C THR A 436 -9.54 10.97 12.71
N MET A 437 -8.76 10.79 11.63
CA MET A 437 -9.30 10.87 10.26
C MET A 437 -10.33 9.78 10.00
N LYS A 438 -10.15 8.58 10.57
CA LYS A 438 -11.12 7.48 10.48
C LYS A 438 -12.44 7.85 11.14
N GLU A 439 -12.42 8.45 12.32
CA GLU A 439 -13.62 8.94 13.02
C GLU A 439 -14.35 9.99 12.19
N ILE A 440 -13.65 11.00 11.69
CA ILE A 440 -14.20 12.07 10.85
C ILE A 440 -14.86 11.48 9.60
N LEU A 441 -14.15 10.62 8.88
CA LEU A 441 -14.63 9.99 7.65
C LEU A 441 -15.87 9.13 7.91
N SER A 442 -15.81 8.22 8.91
CA SER A 442 -16.88 7.28 9.19
C SER A 442 -18.18 7.95 9.64
N GLY A 443 -18.08 9.10 10.32
CA GLY A 443 -19.21 9.92 10.73
C GLY A 443 -19.80 10.80 9.61
N SER A 444 -19.12 10.92 8.47
CA SER A 444 -19.42 11.93 7.42
C SER A 444 -19.89 11.34 6.10
N THR A 445 -20.12 10.02 6.03
CA THR A 445 -20.50 9.33 4.79
C THR A 445 -21.98 9.50 4.43
N ASP A 446 -22.29 9.42 3.13
CA ASP A 446 -23.64 9.22 2.64
C ASP A 446 -23.99 7.72 2.70
N ARG A 447 -25.15 7.40 3.32
CA ARG A 447 -25.61 6.01 3.55
C ARG A 447 -26.92 5.69 2.83
N SER A 448 -27.49 6.64 2.10
CA SER A 448 -28.65 6.39 1.23
C SER A 448 -28.16 5.78 -0.09
N LEU A 449 -27.85 4.48 -0.04
CA LEU A 449 -27.21 3.73 -1.12
C LEU A 449 -28.14 2.61 -1.61
N PRO A 450 -28.02 2.14 -2.86
CA PRO A 450 -28.70 0.94 -3.34
C PRO A 450 -28.37 -0.25 -2.44
N ARG A 451 -29.26 -1.25 -2.41
CA ARG A 451 -28.95 -2.51 -1.75
C ARG A 451 -27.86 -3.24 -2.51
N ALA A 452 -26.92 -3.84 -1.79
CA ALA A 452 -25.93 -4.71 -2.37
C ALA A 452 -26.58 -5.94 -3.02
N ALA A 453 -25.98 -6.46 -4.08
CA ALA A 453 -26.48 -7.63 -4.78
C ALA A 453 -26.35 -8.92 -3.96
N GLN A 454 -25.50 -8.91 -2.93
CA GLN A 454 -25.23 -10.06 -2.04
C GLN A 454 -24.92 -9.57 -0.62
N THR A 455 -25.16 -10.42 0.37
CA THR A 455 -24.79 -10.17 1.77
C THR A 455 -23.53 -10.96 2.10
N CYS A 456 -22.50 -10.28 2.57
CA CYS A 456 -21.24 -10.88 2.95
C CYS A 456 -21.03 -10.85 4.48
N GLY A 457 -20.79 -12.01 5.06
CA GLY A 457 -20.70 -12.17 6.51
C GLY A 457 -22.07 -12.20 7.19
N THR A 458 -22.08 -11.81 8.47
CA THR A 458 -23.30 -11.85 9.32
C THR A 458 -24.10 -10.54 9.34
N MET A 459 -23.57 -9.48 8.71
CA MET A 459 -24.18 -8.16 8.74
C MET A 459 -25.10 -7.95 7.52
N SER A 460 -26.25 -7.34 7.77
CA SER A 460 -27.15 -6.92 6.69
C SER A 460 -26.54 -5.78 5.88
N ASP A 461 -26.75 -5.81 4.56
CA ASP A 461 -26.39 -4.73 3.62
C ASP A 461 -27.09 -3.39 3.91
N THR A 462 -28.14 -3.38 4.74
CA THR A 462 -28.86 -2.17 5.15
C THR A 462 -28.31 -1.51 6.41
N VAL A 463 -27.36 -2.17 7.07
CA VAL A 463 -26.68 -1.65 8.29
C VAL A 463 -25.29 -1.20 7.92
N PHE A 464 -24.84 -0.07 8.45
CA PHE A 464 -23.49 0.47 8.23
C PHE A 464 -22.71 0.51 9.53
N PRO A 465 -21.39 0.11 9.50
CA PRO A 465 -20.66 -0.36 8.33
C PRO A 465 -21.03 -1.81 7.93
N ASN A 466 -20.85 -2.14 6.65
CA ASN A 466 -21.03 -3.50 6.10
C ASN A 466 -19.90 -3.87 5.13
N ASN A 467 -19.86 -5.12 4.69
CA ASN A 467 -18.76 -5.65 3.89
C ASN A 467 -18.81 -5.28 2.39
N GLU A 468 -19.87 -4.65 1.91
CA GLU A 468 -20.05 -4.22 0.52
C GLU A 468 -19.71 -2.73 0.36
N TYR A 469 -20.24 -1.89 1.24
CA TYR A 469 -20.17 -0.44 1.16
C TYR A 469 -19.32 0.21 2.26
N GLY A 470 -18.78 -0.57 3.21
CA GLY A 470 -18.07 -0.05 4.37
C GLY A 470 -18.94 0.87 5.21
N TYR A 471 -18.41 2.02 5.60
CA TYR A 471 -19.16 3.06 6.31
C TYR A 471 -20.12 3.85 5.40
N GLY A 472 -20.01 3.68 4.07
CA GLY A 472 -20.83 4.36 3.07
C GLY A 472 -19.98 5.10 2.02
N ARG A 473 -20.67 5.87 1.14
CA ARG A 473 -19.98 6.71 0.16
C ARG A 473 -19.38 7.94 0.82
N ILE A 474 -18.14 8.24 0.47
CA ILE A 474 -17.45 9.46 0.92
C ILE A 474 -18.21 10.72 0.48
N ASN A 475 -18.22 11.74 1.35
CA ASN A 475 -18.80 13.05 1.10
C ASN A 475 -17.83 14.14 1.56
N ALA A 476 -17.14 14.76 0.61
CA ALA A 476 -16.04 15.70 0.89
C ALA A 476 -16.51 16.92 1.69
N GLN A 477 -17.72 17.43 1.43
CA GLN A 477 -18.25 18.57 2.18
C GLN A 477 -18.51 18.21 3.64
N ASN A 478 -19.15 17.07 3.91
CA ASN A 478 -19.40 16.62 5.28
C ASN A 478 -18.09 16.37 6.03
N VAL A 479 -17.12 15.74 5.37
CA VAL A 479 -15.77 15.47 5.93
C VAL A 479 -15.07 16.78 6.31
N VAL A 480 -15.07 17.78 5.42
CA VAL A 480 -14.45 19.10 5.70
C VAL A 480 -15.18 19.81 6.83
N ASN A 481 -16.51 19.80 6.85
CA ASN A 481 -17.30 20.39 7.94
C ASN A 481 -17.00 19.73 9.29
N ALA A 482 -16.93 18.39 9.31
CA ALA A 482 -16.56 17.64 10.52
C ALA A 482 -15.11 17.92 10.96
N ALA A 483 -14.17 18.01 10.02
CA ALA A 483 -12.79 18.36 10.32
C ALA A 483 -12.65 19.76 10.95
N LEU A 484 -13.44 20.75 10.50
CA LEU A 484 -13.47 22.11 11.05
C LEU A 484 -14.09 22.15 12.46
N ALA A 485 -15.03 21.25 12.74
CA ALA A 485 -15.72 21.15 14.01
C ALA A 485 -14.95 20.36 15.08
N TYR A 486 -13.99 19.52 14.67
CA TYR A 486 -13.18 18.68 15.55
C TYR A 486 -12.24 19.49 16.45
#